data_5fbc015553f2758eb1094d509c604ff2
#
_entry.id   5fbc015553f2758eb1094d509c604ff2
#
_cell.length_a   1.000
_cell.length_b   1.000
_cell.length_c   1.000
_cell.angle_alpha   90.00
_cell.angle_beta   90.00
_cell.angle_gamma   90.00
#
_symmetry.space_group_name_H-M   'P 1'
#
loop_
_entity.id
_entity.type
_entity.pdbx_description
1 polymer ?
#
loop_
_entity_poly.entity_id
_entity_poly.type
_entity_poly.pdbx_seq_one_letter_code
_entity_poly.pdbx_strand_id
1 'polypeptide(L)'
;MNDTGTAATAQEAIDFKTANIDHVSVKVADLQRSVDFYQKMFGFTVISEDKPQGIVRVGNGRVLVSFNHESPAGKIDHFSIGIPRFNKETVTRYLQQRGATVSDGDFAGLHIKDPDGVNVQISSQK
;
A
#
# COMPACT_ATOMS: atom_id res chain seq x y z
N MET A 1 21.48 16.08 -21.61
CA MET A 1 21.16 16.23 -20.95
C MET A 1 20.75 16.62 -20.63
N ASN A 2 20.50 16.83 -20.86
CA ASN A 2 20.00 17.24 -20.37
C ASN A 2 19.56 17.72 -19.85
N ASP A 3 19.14 17.94 -19.80
CA ASP A 3 18.73 18.55 -19.15
C ASP A 3 18.68 18.77 -18.39
N THR A 4 18.77 18.83 -18.38
CA THR A 4 18.94 19.31 -17.63
C THR A 4 18.78 20.10 -16.81
N GLY A 5 19.50 20.57 -16.67
CA GLY A 5 19.22 21.65 -15.78
C GLY A 5 17.83 22.15 -15.76
N THR A 6 17.11 21.71 -16.63
CA THR A 6 15.68 21.94 -16.58
C THR A 6 15.12 21.35 -15.30
N ALA A 7 14.06 21.92 -14.83
CA ALA A 7 13.35 21.35 -13.69
C ALA A 7 13.10 19.87 -13.93
N ALA A 8 13.27 19.07 -12.91
CA ALA A 8 12.95 17.67 -12.99
C ALA A 8 11.50 17.49 -13.43
N THR A 9 11.27 16.56 -14.32
CA THR A 9 9.91 16.18 -14.68
C THR A 9 9.23 15.52 -13.49
N ALA A 10 7.91 15.46 -13.51
CA ALA A 10 7.18 14.76 -12.47
C ALA A 10 7.65 13.31 -12.35
N GLN A 11 8.01 12.67 -13.47
CA GLN A 11 8.50 11.29 -13.45
C GLN A 11 9.87 11.19 -12.78
N GLU A 12 10.74 12.16 -12.99
CA GLU A 12 12.06 12.18 -12.35
C GLU A 12 11.95 12.37 -10.84
N ALA A 13 10.88 12.99 -10.37
CA ALA A 13 10.64 13.17 -8.94
C ALA A 13 10.11 11.89 -8.29
N ILE A 14 9.67 10.91 -9.07
CA ILE A 14 9.19 9.64 -8.54
C ILE A 14 10.39 8.78 -8.18
N ASP A 15 10.45 8.37 -6.92
CA ASP A 15 11.61 7.66 -6.39
C ASP A 15 11.22 6.26 -5.92
N PHE A 16 11.39 5.28 -6.81
CA PHE A 16 11.22 3.89 -6.44
C PHE A 16 12.51 3.26 -5.89
N LYS A 17 13.63 3.96 -5.97
CA LYS A 17 14.89 3.43 -5.45
C LYS A 17 14.91 3.36 -3.93
N THR A 18 14.21 4.27 -3.28
CA THR A 18 14.10 4.26 -1.82
C THR A 18 12.74 3.76 -1.36
N ALA A 19 12.03 3.05 -2.23
CA ALA A 19 10.76 2.44 -1.88
C ALA A 19 10.94 1.37 -0.82
N ASN A 20 9.90 1.18 -0.03
CA ASN A 20 9.84 0.08 0.94
C ASN A 20 8.51 -0.64 0.82
N ILE A 21 8.38 -1.76 1.49
CA ILE A 21 7.07 -2.40 1.68
C ILE A 21 6.37 -1.63 2.79
N ASP A 22 5.33 -0.89 2.44
CA ASP A 22 4.60 -0.07 3.40
C ASP A 22 3.73 -0.95 4.31
N HIS A 23 2.96 -1.84 3.73
CA HIS A 23 2.12 -2.76 4.50
C HIS A 23 1.73 -3.97 3.67
N VAL A 24 1.23 -4.99 4.39
CA VAL A 24 0.60 -6.16 3.79
C VAL A 24 -0.85 -6.17 4.25
N SER A 25 -1.77 -6.38 3.33
CA SER A 25 -3.20 -6.48 3.63
C SER A 25 -3.64 -7.93 3.60
N VAL A 26 -4.31 -8.37 4.65
CA VAL A 26 -4.73 -9.74 4.85
C VAL A 26 -6.24 -9.78 5.03
N LYS A 27 -6.90 -10.72 4.36
CA LYS A 27 -8.32 -10.95 4.52
C LYS A 27 -8.56 -11.79 5.76
N VAL A 28 -9.41 -11.32 6.67
CA VAL A 28 -9.68 -11.99 7.93
C VAL A 28 -11.18 -12.16 8.15
N ALA A 29 -11.53 -13.20 8.93
CA ALA A 29 -12.92 -13.50 9.24
C ALA A 29 -13.45 -12.67 10.41
N ASP A 30 -12.56 -12.21 11.29
CA ASP A 30 -12.92 -11.52 12.53
C ASP A 30 -11.81 -10.56 12.87
N LEU A 31 -12.07 -9.27 12.72
CA LEU A 31 -11.07 -8.22 12.94
C LEU A 31 -10.51 -8.26 14.36
N GLN A 32 -11.38 -8.32 15.36
CA GLN A 32 -10.93 -8.26 16.76
C GLN A 32 -10.06 -9.46 17.12
N ARG A 33 -10.44 -10.63 16.64
CA ARG A 33 -9.66 -11.86 16.89
C ARG A 33 -8.26 -11.74 16.28
N SER A 34 -8.15 -11.17 15.09
CA SER A 34 -6.85 -10.98 14.45
C SER A 34 -6.02 -9.93 15.18
N VAL A 35 -6.63 -8.82 15.59
CA VAL A 35 -5.94 -7.80 16.39
C VAL A 35 -5.40 -8.41 17.68
N ASP A 36 -6.22 -9.16 18.40
CA ASP A 36 -5.81 -9.79 19.67
C ASP A 36 -4.64 -10.74 19.47
N PHE A 37 -4.66 -11.53 18.40
CA PHE A 37 -3.58 -12.45 18.08
C PHE A 37 -2.27 -11.72 17.86
N TYR A 38 -2.29 -10.69 17.01
CA TYR A 38 -1.06 -9.96 16.66
C TYR A 38 -0.54 -9.15 17.84
N GLN A 39 -1.43 -8.63 18.71
CA GLN A 39 -1.00 -7.98 19.94
C GLN A 39 -0.34 -8.96 20.90
N LYS A 40 -0.94 -10.12 21.07
CA LYS A 40 -0.42 -11.14 22.00
C LYS A 40 0.91 -11.71 21.52
N MET A 41 1.02 -11.99 20.23
CA MET A 41 2.20 -12.67 19.69
C MET A 41 3.37 -11.71 19.46
N PHE A 42 3.08 -10.50 18.99
CA PHE A 42 4.14 -9.59 18.52
C PHE A 42 4.16 -8.25 19.24
N GLY A 43 3.19 -7.98 20.09
CA GLY A 43 3.11 -6.68 20.76
C GLY A 43 2.69 -5.54 19.85
N PHE A 44 2.11 -5.83 18.71
CA PHE A 44 1.67 -4.79 17.79
C PHE A 44 0.47 -4.06 18.38
N THR A 45 0.38 -2.76 18.09
CA THR A 45 -0.71 -1.92 18.54
C THR A 45 -1.57 -1.50 17.36
N VAL A 46 -2.82 -1.13 17.64
CA VAL A 46 -3.70 -0.61 16.62
C VAL A 46 -3.21 0.77 16.21
N ILE A 47 -2.97 0.93 14.90
CA ILE A 47 -2.48 2.18 14.32
C ILE A 47 -3.66 3.00 13.78
N SER A 48 -4.60 2.35 13.12
CA SER A 48 -5.76 3.02 12.55
C SER A 48 -6.90 2.04 12.33
N GLU A 49 -8.11 2.57 12.23
CA GLU A 49 -9.31 1.80 11.96
C GLU A 49 -10.18 2.55 10.94
N ASP A 50 -10.84 1.79 10.10
CA ASP A 50 -11.88 2.30 9.22
C ASP A 50 -13.06 1.33 9.33
N LYS A 51 -13.91 1.57 10.32
CA LYS A 51 -15.02 0.67 10.63
C LYS A 51 -16.00 0.50 9.48
N PRO A 52 -16.40 1.58 8.78
CA PRO A 52 -17.31 1.40 7.63
C PRO A 52 -16.78 0.48 6.56
N GLN A 53 -15.47 0.45 6.35
CA GLN A 53 -14.86 -0.43 5.35
C GLN A 53 -14.41 -1.77 5.92
N GLY A 54 -14.50 -1.96 7.23
CA GLY A 54 -14.05 -3.20 7.86
C GLY A 54 -12.55 -3.38 7.83
N ILE A 55 -11.80 -2.30 8.08
CA ILE A 55 -10.33 -2.31 8.03
C ILE A 55 -9.77 -1.89 9.37
N VAL A 56 -8.79 -2.66 9.86
CA VAL A 56 -8.00 -2.32 11.05
C VAL A 56 -6.53 -2.53 10.71
N ARG A 57 -5.69 -1.59 11.10
CA ARG A 57 -4.25 -1.68 10.89
C ARG A 57 -3.52 -1.77 12.22
N VAL A 58 -2.58 -2.69 12.28
CA VAL A 58 -1.73 -2.88 13.46
C VAL A 58 -0.27 -2.83 13.05
N GLY A 59 0.60 -2.50 14.00
CA GLY A 59 2.02 -2.43 13.71
C GLY A 59 2.84 -1.97 14.89
N ASN A 60 4.09 -1.63 14.61
CA ASN A 60 5.06 -1.20 15.63
C ASN A 60 5.89 0.01 15.19
N GLY A 61 5.44 0.74 14.18
CA GLY A 61 6.18 1.86 13.60
C GLY A 61 7.07 1.48 12.43
N ARG A 62 7.38 0.19 12.27
CA ARG A 62 8.17 -0.34 11.14
C ARG A 62 7.40 -1.35 10.33
N VAL A 63 6.63 -2.18 11.01
CA VAL A 63 5.79 -3.19 10.38
C VAL A 63 4.36 -2.71 10.46
N LEU A 64 3.66 -2.80 9.35
CA LEU A 64 2.25 -2.43 9.27
C LEU A 64 1.50 -3.54 8.56
N VAL A 65 0.52 -4.11 9.25
CA VAL A 65 -0.36 -5.14 8.69
C VAL A 65 -1.78 -4.59 8.71
N SER A 66 -2.46 -4.66 7.59
CA SER A 66 -3.84 -4.22 7.46
C SER A 66 -4.75 -5.44 7.41
N PHE A 67 -5.74 -5.48 8.27
CA PHE A 67 -6.75 -6.54 8.27
C PHE A 67 -8.00 -6.02 7.58
N ASN A 68 -8.47 -6.78 6.59
CA ASN A 68 -9.71 -6.48 5.89
C ASN A 68 -10.70 -7.60 6.20
N HIS A 69 -11.88 -7.24 6.67
CA HIS A 69 -12.94 -8.22 6.92
C HIS A 69 -13.55 -8.62 5.58
N GLU A 70 -13.02 -9.67 4.99
CA GLU A 70 -13.43 -10.16 3.67
C GLU A 70 -13.33 -11.66 3.58
N SER A 71 -14.08 -12.23 2.66
CA SER A 71 -14.02 -13.66 2.33
C SER A 71 -13.35 -13.85 0.97
N PRO A 72 -12.59 -14.92 0.76
CA PRO A 72 -12.24 -15.94 1.76
C PRO A 72 -11.17 -15.43 2.71
N ALA A 73 -11.32 -15.71 4.00
CA ALA A 73 -10.35 -15.32 5.01
C ALA A 73 -9.08 -16.15 4.90
N GLY A 74 -8.01 -15.62 5.50
CA GLY A 74 -6.73 -16.32 5.54
C GLY A 74 -5.89 -16.17 4.29
N LYS A 75 -6.16 -15.14 3.51
CA LYS A 75 -5.41 -14.85 2.28
C LYS A 75 -4.84 -13.44 2.32
N ILE A 76 -3.70 -13.27 1.69
CA ILE A 76 -3.13 -11.94 1.48
C ILE A 76 -3.88 -11.30 0.31
N ASP A 77 -4.40 -10.09 0.54
CA ASP A 77 -5.11 -9.34 -0.48
C ASP A 77 -4.16 -8.58 -1.40
N HIS A 78 -3.23 -7.85 -0.81
CA HIS A 78 -2.23 -7.09 -1.55
C HIS A 78 -1.08 -6.70 -0.62
N PHE A 79 0.00 -6.24 -1.23
CA PHE A 79 1.02 -5.51 -0.49
C PHE A 79 1.16 -4.12 -1.10
N SER A 80 1.70 -3.19 -0.33
CA SER A 80 1.84 -1.82 -0.77
C SER A 80 3.31 -1.42 -0.82
N ILE A 81 3.70 -0.82 -1.93
CA ILE A 81 5.01 -0.18 -2.09
C ILE A 81 4.83 1.28 -1.70
N GLY A 82 5.55 1.69 -0.66
CA GLY A 82 5.56 3.07 -0.19
C GLY A 82 6.73 3.84 -0.82
N ILE A 83 6.44 5.02 -1.34
CA ILE A 83 7.46 5.87 -1.92
C ILE A 83 7.42 7.26 -1.30
N PRO A 84 8.57 7.94 -1.22
CA PRO A 84 8.57 9.32 -0.78
C PRO A 84 7.94 10.23 -1.83
N ARG A 85 7.38 11.33 -1.40
CA ARG A 85 6.79 12.33 -2.29
C ARG A 85 5.74 11.74 -3.23
N PHE A 86 4.94 10.82 -2.72
CA PHE A 86 3.88 10.19 -3.51
C PHE A 86 2.91 11.27 -4.01
N ASN A 87 2.66 11.27 -5.32
CA ASN A 87 1.64 12.11 -5.93
C ASN A 87 0.81 11.21 -6.85
N LYS A 88 -0.45 11.08 -6.51
CA LYS A 88 -1.35 10.16 -7.20
C LYS A 88 -1.38 10.38 -8.70
N GLU A 89 -1.48 11.64 -9.12
CA GLU A 89 -1.62 11.96 -10.52
C GLU A 89 -0.36 11.63 -11.32
N THR A 90 0.80 12.02 -10.82
CA THR A 90 2.06 11.77 -11.53
C THR A 90 2.42 10.28 -11.55
N VAL A 91 2.15 9.59 -10.46
CA VAL A 91 2.41 8.14 -10.40
C VAL A 91 1.47 7.39 -11.33
N THR A 92 0.20 7.81 -11.40
CA THR A 92 -0.75 7.20 -12.32
C THR A 92 -0.23 7.30 -13.76
N ARG A 93 0.20 8.50 -14.18
CA ARG A 93 0.71 8.69 -15.53
C ARG A 93 1.98 7.87 -15.79
N TYR A 94 2.87 7.84 -14.81
CA TYR A 94 4.10 7.06 -14.91
C TYR A 94 3.80 5.58 -15.18
N LEU A 95 2.87 5.01 -14.43
CA LEU A 95 2.51 3.61 -14.56
C LEU A 95 1.78 3.32 -15.86
N GLN A 96 0.86 4.21 -16.26
CA GLN A 96 0.12 4.06 -17.51
C GLN A 96 1.03 4.11 -18.71
N GLN A 97 2.03 4.98 -18.70
CA GLN A 97 3.01 5.06 -19.78
C GLN A 97 3.82 3.78 -19.95
N ARG A 98 3.88 2.98 -18.90
CA ARG A 98 4.59 1.69 -18.90
C ARG A 98 3.66 0.49 -19.10
N GLY A 99 2.41 0.77 -19.44
CA GLY A 99 1.46 -0.27 -19.80
C GLY A 99 0.59 -0.80 -18.69
N ALA A 100 0.66 -0.21 -17.49
CA ALA A 100 -0.18 -0.65 -16.39
C ALA A 100 -1.59 -0.05 -16.50
N THR A 101 -2.58 -0.82 -16.06
CA THR A 101 -3.93 -0.31 -15.82
C THR A 101 -4.01 0.06 -14.34
N VAL A 102 -4.30 1.33 -14.07
CA VAL A 102 -4.25 1.88 -12.71
C VAL A 102 -5.67 2.10 -12.21
N SER A 103 -5.93 1.66 -10.97
CA SER A 103 -7.20 1.92 -10.29
C SER A 103 -6.92 2.59 -8.96
N ASP A 104 -7.95 3.21 -8.39
CA ASP A 104 -7.84 3.82 -7.07
C ASP A 104 -7.78 2.76 -6.00
N GLY A 105 -6.97 3.03 -4.99
CA GLY A 105 -6.86 2.18 -3.81
C GLY A 105 -7.30 2.92 -2.56
N ASP A 106 -7.30 2.21 -1.46
CA ASP A 106 -7.63 2.77 -0.16
C ASP A 106 -6.58 3.79 0.27
N PHE A 107 -6.97 4.74 1.11
CA PHE A 107 -6.08 5.74 1.69
C PHE A 107 -5.30 6.52 0.63
N ALA A 108 -5.98 6.85 -0.45
CA ALA A 108 -5.44 7.64 -1.56
C ALA A 108 -4.28 6.96 -2.31
N GLY A 109 -4.11 5.64 -2.13
CA GLY A 109 -3.13 4.88 -2.89
C GLY A 109 -3.67 4.49 -4.26
N LEU A 110 -2.84 3.80 -5.02
CA LEU A 110 -3.17 3.29 -6.35
C LEU A 110 -2.96 1.79 -6.38
N HIS A 111 -3.73 1.09 -7.19
CA HIS A 111 -3.55 -0.34 -7.40
C HIS A 111 -3.24 -0.65 -8.85
N ILE A 112 -2.33 -1.60 -9.04
CA ILE A 112 -2.07 -2.22 -10.34
C ILE A 112 -2.00 -3.73 -10.13
N LYS A 113 -2.04 -4.47 -11.23
CA LYS A 113 -1.84 -5.92 -11.21
C LYS A 113 -0.48 -6.23 -11.82
N ASP A 114 0.25 -7.16 -11.20
CA ASP A 114 1.44 -7.68 -11.85
C ASP A 114 1.07 -8.68 -12.95
N PRO A 115 2.04 -9.24 -13.70
CA PRO A 115 1.72 -10.16 -14.80
C PRO A 115 0.92 -11.40 -14.40
N ASP A 116 1.02 -11.82 -13.15
CA ASP A 116 0.30 -12.99 -12.67
C ASP A 116 -1.00 -12.62 -11.93
N GLY A 117 -1.37 -11.34 -11.95
CA GLY A 117 -2.60 -10.89 -11.32
C GLY A 117 -2.48 -10.52 -9.86
N VAL A 118 -1.27 -10.46 -9.32
CA VAL A 118 -1.07 -10.04 -7.93
C VAL A 118 -1.41 -8.56 -7.79
N ASN A 119 -2.20 -8.24 -6.79
CA ASN A 119 -2.61 -6.87 -6.53
C ASN A 119 -1.50 -6.13 -5.79
N VAL A 120 -0.99 -5.06 -6.40
CA VAL A 120 0.08 -4.24 -5.83
C VAL A 120 -0.45 -2.82 -5.64
N GLN A 121 -0.33 -2.32 -4.41
CA GLN A 121 -0.68 -0.95 -4.12
C GLN A 121 0.59 -0.08 -4.14
N ILE A 122 0.45 1.16 -4.59
CA ILE A 122 1.49 2.16 -4.45
C ILE A 122 0.92 3.27 -3.58
N SER A 123 1.66 3.67 -2.57
CA SER A 123 1.17 4.63 -1.60
C SER A 123 2.30 5.51 -1.08
N SER A 124 1.92 6.49 -0.26
CA SER A 124 2.89 7.33 0.42
C SER A 124 3.63 6.54 1.48
N GLN A 125 4.93 6.69 1.52
CA GLN A 125 5.78 6.09 2.54
C GLN A 125 5.39 6.63 3.93
N LYS A 126 5.34 5.75 4.90
CA LYS A 126 5.07 6.13 6.29
C LYS A 126 6.34 6.54 7.01
#